data_9d52ebe48fb2f8c776975304aff77377
#
_entry.id   9d52ebe48fb2f8c776975304aff77377
#
_cell.length_a   1.000
_cell.length_b   1.000
_cell.length_c   1.000
_cell.angle_alpha   90.00
_cell.angle_beta   90.00
_cell.angle_gamma   90.00
#
_symmetry.space_group_name_H-M   'P 1'
#
loop_
_entity.id
_entity.type
_entity.pdbx_description
1 polymer ?
#
loop_
_entity_poly.entity_id
_entity_poly.type
_entity_poly.pdbx_seq_one_letter_code
_entity_poly.pdbx_strand_id
1 'polypeptide(L)'
;MKAEFTEIIKSEVEIDFQKVFNFIKFELETAYNKSVSKEQIYNAFRINPFYYLVKTEQINKDMDANDNKAMLNSLVDKFFIFCMKCEPVSYYVINGGEVLTTYDDKEMASMYAQRMDGYIMEVK
;
A
#
# COMPACT_ATOMS: atom_id res chain seq x y z
N MET A 1 -31.64 4.25 7.58
CA MET A 1 -30.90 3.09 8.08
C MET A 1 -30.17 2.34 7.00
N LYS A 2 -30.91 1.83 6.03
CA LYS A 2 -30.22 1.14 4.94
C LYS A 2 -29.32 2.04 4.13
N ALA A 3 -29.71 3.28 3.93
CA ALA A 3 -28.89 4.23 3.20
C ALA A 3 -27.57 4.51 3.92
N GLU A 4 -27.64 4.72 5.23
CA GLU A 4 -26.44 4.89 6.03
C GLU A 4 -25.54 3.67 5.96
N PHE A 5 -26.14 2.51 6.11
CA PHE A 5 -25.40 1.27 6.08
C PHE A 5 -24.73 1.07 4.72
N THR A 6 -25.46 1.38 3.67
CA THR A 6 -24.94 1.28 2.31
C THR A 6 -23.77 2.25 2.11
N GLU A 7 -23.87 3.45 2.65
CA GLU A 7 -22.80 4.43 2.55
C GLU A 7 -21.55 3.99 3.28
N ILE A 8 -21.72 3.35 4.45
CA ILE A 8 -20.58 2.80 5.19
C ILE A 8 -19.89 1.73 4.36
N ILE A 9 -20.65 0.84 3.74
CA ILE A 9 -20.10 -0.20 2.88
C ILE A 9 -19.38 0.42 1.68
N LYS A 10 -19.97 1.45 1.09
CA LYS A 10 -19.35 2.18 -0.01
C LYS A 10 -18.02 2.77 0.40
N SER A 11 -17.97 3.37 1.57
CA SER A 11 -16.74 3.95 2.09
C SER A 11 -15.63 2.91 2.19
N GLU A 12 -15.98 1.71 2.65
CA GLU A 12 -15.03 0.62 2.73
C GLU A 12 -14.54 0.20 1.35
N VAL A 13 -15.46 0.15 0.37
CA VAL A 13 -15.12 -0.22 -1.00
C VAL A 13 -14.22 0.83 -1.65
N GLU A 14 -14.34 2.07 -1.20
CA GLU A 14 -13.58 3.18 -1.76
C GLU A 14 -12.19 3.35 -1.14
N ILE A 15 -11.73 2.39 -0.35
CA ILE A 15 -10.38 2.39 0.17
C ILE A 15 -9.38 2.40 -0.99
N ASP A 16 -8.44 3.31 -0.93
CA ASP A 16 -7.40 3.41 -1.95
C ASP A 16 -6.30 2.41 -1.64
N PHE A 17 -6.46 1.19 -2.13
CA PHE A 17 -5.50 0.12 -1.89
C PHE A 17 -4.15 0.39 -2.54
N GLN A 18 -4.12 1.15 -3.62
CA GLN A 18 -2.85 1.51 -4.25
C GLN A 18 -2.02 2.36 -3.31
N LYS A 19 -2.65 3.31 -2.63
CA LYS A 19 -1.97 4.16 -1.66
C LYS A 19 -1.45 3.33 -0.48
N VAL A 20 -2.27 2.39 0.00
CA VAL A 20 -1.87 1.48 1.08
C VAL A 20 -0.68 0.63 0.65
N PHE A 21 -0.77 0.03 -0.54
CA PHE A 21 0.29 -0.80 -1.09
C PHE A 21 1.61 -0.03 -1.18
N ASN A 22 1.55 1.15 -1.75
CA ASN A 22 2.75 1.99 -1.93
C ASN A 22 3.36 2.40 -0.60
N PHE A 23 2.53 2.73 0.36
CA PHE A 23 3.00 3.11 1.69
C PHE A 23 3.74 1.95 2.37
N ILE A 24 3.16 0.76 2.34
CA ILE A 24 3.77 -0.42 2.97
C ILE A 24 5.08 -0.74 2.27
N LYS A 25 5.08 -0.74 0.95
CA LYS A 25 6.27 -1.02 0.16
C LYS A 25 7.39 -0.05 0.53
N PHE A 26 7.09 1.24 0.56
CA PHE A 26 8.07 2.27 0.91
C PHE A 26 8.62 2.06 2.32
N GLU A 27 7.72 1.81 3.29
CA GLU A 27 8.11 1.63 4.68
C GLU A 27 9.02 0.41 4.85
N LEU A 28 8.65 -0.71 4.26
CA LEU A 28 9.44 -1.94 4.40
C LEU A 28 10.78 -1.82 3.68
N GLU A 29 10.79 -1.26 2.49
CA GLU A 29 12.04 -1.12 1.74
C GLU A 29 12.98 -0.14 2.40
N THR A 30 12.45 0.90 3.01
CA THR A 30 13.26 1.85 3.77
C THR A 30 13.85 1.17 5.02
N ALA A 31 13.04 0.38 5.72
CA ALA A 31 13.49 -0.31 6.93
C ALA A 31 14.54 -1.37 6.66
N TYR A 32 14.35 -2.15 5.60
CA TYR A 32 15.24 -3.27 5.30
C TYR A 32 16.30 -2.95 4.26
N ASN A 33 16.20 -1.80 3.62
CA ASN A 33 17.12 -1.35 2.59
C ASN A 33 17.25 -2.34 1.44
N LYS A 34 16.12 -2.93 1.04
CA LYS A 34 16.04 -3.85 -0.09
C LYS A 34 14.60 -3.95 -0.59
N SER A 35 14.44 -4.44 -1.82
CA SER A 35 13.11 -4.63 -2.41
C SER A 35 12.29 -5.67 -1.67
N VAL A 36 10.98 -5.46 -1.63
CA VAL A 36 10.05 -6.41 -1.02
C VAL A 36 9.05 -6.90 -2.06
N SER A 37 8.53 -8.11 -1.85
CA SER A 37 7.59 -8.73 -2.75
C SER A 37 6.15 -8.34 -2.40
N LYS A 38 5.22 -8.63 -3.33
CA LYS A 38 3.78 -8.46 -3.07
C LYS A 38 3.35 -9.23 -1.84
N GLU A 39 3.87 -10.44 -1.68
CA GLU A 39 3.54 -11.31 -0.55
C GLU A 39 3.98 -10.70 0.77
N GLN A 40 5.15 -10.09 0.79
CA GLN A 40 5.64 -9.41 1.99
C GLN A 40 4.77 -8.20 2.33
N ILE A 41 4.36 -7.46 1.33
CA ILE A 41 3.47 -6.30 1.51
C ILE A 41 2.12 -6.76 2.04
N TYR A 42 1.54 -7.80 1.43
CA TYR A 42 0.28 -8.34 1.89
C TYR A 42 0.37 -8.84 3.34
N ASN A 43 1.44 -9.58 3.65
CA ASN A 43 1.61 -10.11 5.01
C ASN A 43 1.72 -9.00 6.05
N ALA A 44 2.40 -7.91 5.72
CA ALA A 44 2.49 -6.77 6.63
C ALA A 44 1.10 -6.19 6.91
N PHE A 45 0.30 -6.01 5.86
CA PHE A 45 -1.06 -5.49 6.01
C PHE A 45 -1.94 -6.44 6.82
N ARG A 46 -1.85 -7.75 6.54
CA ARG A 46 -2.65 -8.76 7.22
C ARG A 46 -2.40 -8.78 8.72
N ILE A 47 -1.15 -8.56 9.12
CA ILE A 47 -0.78 -8.58 10.53
C ILE A 47 -1.35 -7.37 11.26
N ASN A 48 -1.35 -6.21 10.62
CA ASN A 48 -1.82 -4.99 11.28
C ASN A 48 -2.54 -4.06 10.30
N PRO A 49 -3.72 -4.46 9.80
CA PRO A 49 -4.44 -3.65 8.81
C PRO A 49 -4.86 -2.30 9.35
N PHE A 50 -5.26 -2.23 10.61
CA PHE A 50 -5.69 -0.97 11.22
C PHE A 50 -4.60 0.08 11.14
N TYR A 51 -3.38 -0.29 11.49
CA TYR A 51 -2.25 0.63 11.48
C TYR A 51 -2.04 1.25 10.09
N TYR A 52 -2.02 0.41 9.06
CA TYR A 52 -1.76 0.92 7.71
C TYR A 52 -2.91 1.72 7.14
N LEU A 53 -4.14 1.35 7.48
CA LEU A 53 -5.30 2.12 7.04
C LEU A 53 -5.32 3.50 7.68
N VAL A 54 -4.95 3.59 8.96
CA VAL A 54 -4.86 4.88 9.64
C VAL A 54 -3.72 5.73 9.08
N LYS A 55 -2.55 5.12 8.88
CA LYS A 55 -1.38 5.84 8.37
C LYS A 55 -1.59 6.39 6.96
N THR A 56 -2.39 5.71 6.15
CA THR A 56 -2.72 6.20 4.81
C THR A 56 -4.00 7.04 4.79
N GLU A 57 -4.54 7.33 5.97
CA GLU A 57 -5.75 8.16 6.12
C GLU A 57 -6.98 7.56 5.45
N GLN A 58 -7.03 6.24 5.33
CA GLN A 58 -8.20 5.56 4.78
C GLN A 58 -9.30 5.39 5.81
N ILE A 59 -8.95 5.32 7.09
CA ILE A 59 -9.91 5.25 8.19
C ILE A 59 -9.46 6.19 9.31
N ASN A 60 -10.41 6.51 10.18
CA ASN A 60 -10.17 7.39 11.31
C ASN A 60 -9.42 6.63 12.42
N LYS A 61 -8.38 7.25 12.96
CA LYS A 61 -7.59 6.66 14.05
C LYS A 61 -8.42 6.41 15.31
N ASP A 62 -9.54 7.11 15.46
CA ASP A 62 -10.42 6.96 16.62
C ASP A 62 -11.38 5.78 16.50
N MET A 63 -11.39 5.12 15.35
CA MET A 63 -12.22 3.94 15.13
C MET A 63 -11.74 2.81 16.03
N ASP A 64 -12.70 2.10 16.65
CA ASP A 64 -12.38 0.95 17.49
C ASP A 64 -12.12 -0.27 16.60
N ALA A 65 -10.88 -0.76 16.62
CA ALA A 65 -10.50 -1.91 15.81
C ALA A 65 -11.27 -3.17 16.20
N ASN A 66 -11.58 -3.34 17.47
CA ASN A 66 -12.33 -4.52 17.94
C ASN A 66 -13.77 -4.52 17.45
N ASP A 67 -14.40 -3.34 17.47
CA ASP A 67 -15.78 -3.21 17.00
C ASP A 67 -15.90 -3.35 15.48
N ASN A 68 -14.78 -3.16 14.77
CA ASN A 68 -14.76 -3.19 13.30
C ASN A 68 -13.94 -4.36 12.76
N LYS A 69 -13.82 -5.42 13.54
CA LYS A 69 -13.01 -6.58 13.18
C LYS A 69 -13.46 -7.22 11.87
N ALA A 70 -14.77 -7.37 11.67
CA ALA A 70 -15.30 -7.96 10.45
C ALA A 70 -14.96 -7.12 9.23
N MET A 71 -15.06 -5.80 9.37
CA MET A 71 -14.70 -4.87 8.30
C MET A 71 -13.21 -5.00 7.96
N LEU A 72 -12.36 -5.01 8.98
CA LEU A 72 -10.93 -5.13 8.79
C LEU A 72 -10.55 -6.45 8.10
N ASN A 73 -11.18 -7.54 8.50
CA ASN A 73 -10.95 -8.84 7.87
C ASN A 73 -11.37 -8.82 6.40
N SER A 74 -12.49 -8.18 6.10
CA SER A 74 -12.96 -8.03 4.73
C SER A 74 -11.95 -7.23 3.89
N LEU A 75 -11.40 -6.17 4.46
CA LEU A 75 -10.41 -5.35 3.76
C LEU A 75 -9.10 -6.10 3.53
N VAL A 76 -8.72 -6.97 4.46
CA VAL A 76 -7.55 -7.85 4.27
C VAL A 76 -7.76 -8.74 3.05
N ASP A 77 -8.94 -9.35 2.92
CA ASP A 77 -9.23 -10.20 1.77
C ASP A 77 -9.22 -9.42 0.46
N LYS A 78 -9.80 -8.23 0.48
CA LYS A 78 -9.81 -7.36 -0.70
C LYS A 78 -8.41 -6.90 -1.08
N PHE A 79 -7.59 -6.62 -0.10
CA PHE A 79 -6.21 -6.22 -0.34
C PHE A 79 -5.40 -7.38 -0.95
N PHE A 80 -5.66 -8.60 -0.51
CA PHE A 80 -5.03 -9.77 -1.11
C PHE A 80 -5.33 -9.85 -2.61
N ILE A 81 -6.61 -9.70 -2.96
CA ILE A 81 -7.03 -9.72 -4.37
C ILE A 81 -6.35 -8.59 -5.14
N PHE A 82 -6.30 -7.41 -4.55
CA PHE A 82 -5.64 -6.26 -5.17
C PHE A 82 -4.16 -6.57 -5.46
N CYS A 83 -3.44 -7.11 -4.48
CA CYS A 83 -2.03 -7.44 -4.64
C CYS A 83 -1.81 -8.46 -5.76
N MET A 84 -2.68 -9.46 -5.84
CA MET A 84 -2.53 -10.51 -6.84
C MET A 84 -2.87 -10.04 -8.25
N LYS A 85 -3.74 -9.04 -8.37
CA LYS A 85 -4.14 -8.48 -9.67
C LYS A 85 -3.29 -7.32 -10.12
N CYS A 86 -2.44 -6.80 -9.26
CA CYS A 86 -1.65 -5.62 -9.58
C CYS A 86 -0.58 -5.99 -10.62
N GLU A 87 -0.81 -5.53 -11.85
CA GLU A 87 0.14 -5.71 -12.95
C GLU A 87 0.68 -4.32 -13.28
N PRO A 88 1.63 -3.86 -12.55
CA PRO A 88 2.00 -2.46 -12.66
C PRO A 88 2.93 -2.18 -13.82
N VAL A 89 2.79 -0.96 -14.31
CA VAL A 89 3.93 -0.31 -14.93
C VAL A 89 4.94 -0.14 -13.80
N SER A 90 6.13 -0.66 -14.00
CA SER A 90 7.16 -0.58 -12.97
C SER A 90 8.00 0.66 -13.16
N TYR A 91 8.33 1.30 -12.05
CA TYR A 91 9.26 2.42 -12.05
C TYR A 91 10.51 1.98 -11.32
N TYR A 92 11.60 1.86 -12.07
CA TYR A 92 12.89 1.49 -11.49
C TYR A 92 13.57 2.74 -10.92
N VAL A 93 14.04 2.62 -9.69
CA VAL A 93 14.88 3.65 -9.09
C VAL A 93 16.32 3.24 -9.31
N ILE A 94 17.09 4.09 -9.95
CA ILE A 94 18.45 3.76 -10.41
C ILE A 94 19.45 4.74 -9.82
N ASN A 95 20.56 4.20 -9.35
CA ASN A 95 21.69 4.99 -8.92
C ASN A 95 22.99 4.22 -9.23
N GLY A 96 23.92 4.92 -9.88
CA GLY A 96 25.22 4.32 -10.18
C GLY A 96 25.14 3.16 -11.16
N GLY A 97 24.13 3.12 -12.02
CA GLY A 97 23.94 2.05 -12.99
C GLY A 97 23.28 0.80 -12.40
N GLU A 98 22.83 0.87 -11.17
CA GLU A 98 22.15 -0.25 -10.52
C GLU A 98 20.69 0.09 -10.21
N VAL A 99 19.81 -0.90 -10.35
CA VAL A 99 18.42 -0.77 -9.93
C VAL A 99 18.37 -1.01 -8.43
N LEU A 100 18.01 0.04 -7.69
CA LEU A 100 17.92 -0.05 -6.23
C LEU A 100 16.62 -0.72 -5.80
N THR A 101 15.53 -0.35 -6.45
CA THR A 101 14.21 -0.92 -6.14
C THR A 101 13.25 -0.58 -7.28
N THR A 102 12.05 -1.16 -7.22
CA THR A 102 10.99 -0.90 -8.19
C THR A 102 9.72 -0.49 -7.48
N TYR A 103 8.95 0.37 -8.12
CA TYR A 103 7.66 0.82 -7.61
C TYR A 103 6.61 0.77 -8.70
N ASP A 104 5.37 0.63 -8.27
CA ASP A 104 4.22 0.68 -9.17
C ASP A 104 3.71 2.10 -9.35
N ASP A 105 4.13 3.01 -8.48
CA ASP A 105 3.68 4.39 -8.45
C ASP A 105 4.86 5.33 -8.70
N LYS A 106 4.70 6.19 -9.70
CA LYS A 106 5.73 7.15 -10.08
C LYS A 106 6.09 8.11 -8.95
N GLU A 107 5.08 8.57 -8.20
CA GLU A 107 5.32 9.52 -7.12
C GLU A 107 6.20 8.91 -6.04
N MET A 108 5.90 7.69 -5.62
CA MET A 108 6.70 6.99 -4.62
C MET A 108 8.11 6.70 -5.12
N ALA A 109 8.22 6.30 -6.38
CA ALA A 109 9.52 6.07 -7.01
C ALA A 109 10.35 7.36 -7.01
N SER A 110 9.73 8.48 -7.36
CA SER A 110 10.42 9.79 -7.37
C SER A 110 10.89 10.18 -5.97
N MET A 111 10.07 9.97 -4.96
CA MET A 111 10.44 10.28 -3.59
C MET A 111 11.64 9.45 -3.13
N TYR A 112 11.62 8.16 -3.43
CA TYR A 112 12.73 7.29 -3.07
C TYR A 112 13.99 7.67 -3.83
N ALA A 113 13.85 7.97 -5.13
CA ALA A 113 14.98 8.37 -5.95
C ALA A 113 15.64 9.64 -5.41
N GLN A 114 14.84 10.62 -4.97
CA GLN A 114 15.39 11.83 -4.38
C GLN A 114 16.19 11.54 -3.10
N ARG A 115 15.68 10.64 -2.28
CA ARG A 115 16.36 10.26 -1.03
C ARG A 115 17.69 9.55 -1.31
N MET A 116 17.74 8.76 -2.37
CA MET A 116 18.91 7.97 -2.72
C MET A 116 19.80 8.65 -3.76
N ASP A 117 19.47 9.90 -4.09
CA ASP A 117 20.21 10.69 -5.08
C ASP A 117 20.30 9.98 -6.43
N GLY A 118 19.19 9.36 -6.82
CA GLY A 118 19.08 8.60 -8.06
C GLY A 118 18.05 9.19 -9.01
N TYR A 119 17.65 8.42 -9.98
CA TYR A 119 16.61 8.79 -10.93
C TYR A 119 15.68 7.60 -11.18
N ILE A 120 14.56 7.84 -11.85
CA ILE A 120 13.58 6.81 -12.14
C ILE A 120 13.56 6.51 -13.63
N MET A 121 13.24 5.25 -13.95
CA MET A 121 13.03 4.79 -15.32
C MET A 121 11.72 4.01 -15.36
N GLU A 122 10.82 4.40 -16.27
CA GLU A 122 9.57 3.67 -16.46
C GLU A 122 9.82 2.45 -17.33
N VAL A 123 9.36 1.28 -16.85
CA VAL A 123 9.50 0.01 -17.55
C VAL A 123 8.12 -0.59 -17.72
N LYS A 124 7.78 -0.93 -18.94
CA LYS A 124 6.50 -1.56 -19.26
C LYS A 124 6.64 -3.03 -19.57
#